data_d99d4d13b3d205c6462b36fcf6dad6ac
#
_entry.id   d99d4d13b3d205c6462b36fcf6dad6ac
#
_cell.length_a   1.000
_cell.length_b   1.000
_cell.length_c   1.000
_cell.angle_alpha   90.00
_cell.angle_beta   90.00
_cell.angle_gamma   90.00
#
_symmetry.space_group_name_H-M   'P 1'
#
loop_
_entity.id
_entity.type
_entity.pdbx_description
1 polymer ?
#
loop_
_entity_poly.entity_id
_entity_poly.type
_entity_poly.pdbx_seq_one_letter_code
_entity_poly.pdbx_strand_id
1 'polypeptide(L)'
;IAGTTAKDDGLVVRAFQEAMIAEGLERSSNQLKSMTDYVNETMGQRKIDVFRTLCHGNQTQAERAHGRFILNYNELVEQGELKEIPGTNDLFRSLRKMGVGIALTSGFPRRIVDSIISTLQWRGDIDLSVASDEVESGRPAPDLNLRAISHFSILRQKQILPNNVMIVGDTESDMKAGLAAHTKFIVGVTTGLRTRDELLANGATHVFDSAREILTLL
;
A
#
# COMPACT_ATOMS: atom_id res chain seq x y z
N ILE A 1 3.20 -0.44 1.18
CA ILE A 1 4.40 -0.38 0.30
C ILE A 1 4.72 1.09 0.02
N ALA A 2 4.03 1.75 -0.94
CA ALA A 2 4.21 3.17 -1.21
C ALA A 2 3.87 3.99 0.04
N GLY A 3 4.71 4.96 0.38
CA GLY A 3 4.57 5.77 1.60
C GLY A 3 5.09 5.11 2.89
N THR A 4 5.29 3.79 2.90
CA THR A 4 5.75 3.04 4.09
C THR A 4 7.17 2.50 3.95
N THR A 5 7.47 1.87 2.81
CA THR A 5 8.78 1.24 2.49
C THR A 5 9.36 1.75 1.17
N ALA A 6 8.52 2.09 0.21
CA ALA A 6 8.89 2.72 -1.05
C ALA A 6 8.44 4.19 -1.05
N LYS A 7 9.31 5.08 -1.50
CA LYS A 7 9.04 6.51 -1.59
C LYS A 7 8.09 6.76 -2.75
N ASP A 8 6.93 7.36 -2.48
CA ASP A 8 5.94 7.60 -3.52
C ASP A 8 6.27 8.84 -4.38
N ASP A 9 6.74 9.94 -3.75
CA ASP A 9 7.07 11.20 -4.43
C ASP A 9 6.01 11.67 -5.46
N GLY A 10 4.73 11.30 -5.24
CA GLY A 10 3.63 11.64 -6.15
C GLY A 10 3.47 10.72 -7.36
N LEU A 11 4.21 9.61 -7.44
CA LEU A 11 4.12 8.66 -8.57
C LEU A 11 2.71 8.11 -8.76
N VAL A 12 2.04 7.75 -7.65
CA VAL A 12 0.65 7.26 -7.68
C VAL A 12 -0.28 8.32 -8.27
N VAL A 13 -0.19 9.54 -7.78
CA VAL A 13 -1.06 10.64 -8.23
C VAL A 13 -0.81 10.93 -9.71
N ARG A 14 0.45 11.00 -10.14
CA ARG A 14 0.83 11.25 -11.53
C ARG A 14 0.29 10.17 -12.46
N ALA A 15 0.48 8.90 -12.11
CA ALA A 15 -0.04 7.78 -12.89
C ALA A 15 -1.58 7.79 -12.99
N PHE A 16 -2.29 8.20 -11.91
CA PHE A 16 -3.74 8.40 -11.94
C PHE A 16 -4.15 9.55 -12.87
N GLN A 17 -3.50 10.71 -12.76
CA GLN A 17 -3.81 11.88 -13.59
C GLN A 17 -3.63 11.56 -15.07
N GLU A 18 -2.52 10.95 -15.45
CA GLU A 18 -2.24 10.54 -16.83
C GLU A 18 -3.29 9.54 -17.34
N ALA A 19 -3.72 8.58 -16.50
CA ALA A 19 -4.76 7.63 -16.85
C ALA A 19 -6.13 8.30 -17.02
N MET A 20 -6.49 9.24 -16.15
CA MET A 20 -7.74 10.01 -16.24
C MET A 20 -7.79 10.86 -17.51
N ILE A 21 -6.69 11.53 -17.84
CA ILE A 21 -6.57 12.33 -19.06
C ILE A 21 -6.68 11.45 -20.31
N ALA A 22 -5.93 10.34 -20.36
CA ALA A 22 -5.92 9.43 -21.50
C ALA A 22 -7.30 8.79 -21.79
N GLU A 23 -8.11 8.57 -20.74
CA GLU A 23 -9.47 8.01 -20.87
C GLU A 23 -10.57 9.10 -20.97
N GLY A 24 -10.18 10.38 -21.07
CA GLY A 24 -11.12 11.49 -21.20
C GLY A 24 -12.09 11.63 -20.03
N LEU A 25 -11.63 11.29 -18.82
CA LEU A 25 -12.45 11.39 -17.60
C LEU A 25 -12.57 12.84 -17.14
N GLU A 26 -11.52 13.64 -17.36
CA GLU A 26 -11.52 15.05 -17.02
C GLU A 26 -12.06 15.90 -18.19
N ARG A 27 -12.86 16.92 -17.87
CA ARG A 27 -13.40 17.88 -18.85
C ARG A 27 -12.92 19.31 -18.59
N SER A 28 -12.23 19.51 -17.46
CA SER A 28 -11.70 20.82 -17.05
C SER A 28 -10.62 20.64 -15.97
N SER A 29 -9.74 21.64 -15.84
CA SER A 29 -8.72 21.65 -14.77
C SER A 29 -9.31 21.56 -13.36
N ASN A 30 -10.49 22.13 -13.11
CA ASN A 30 -11.15 22.04 -11.81
C ASN A 30 -11.63 20.61 -11.52
N GLN A 31 -12.12 19.91 -12.55
CA GLN A 31 -12.53 18.51 -12.40
C GLN A 31 -11.33 17.60 -12.14
N LEU A 32 -10.23 17.80 -12.89
CA LEU A 32 -8.98 17.06 -12.65
C LEU A 32 -8.48 17.25 -11.21
N LYS A 33 -8.54 18.50 -10.69
CA LYS A 33 -8.20 18.78 -9.30
C LYS A 33 -9.08 18.00 -8.32
N SER A 34 -10.40 18.07 -8.47
CA SER A 34 -11.33 17.35 -7.60
C SER A 34 -11.11 15.83 -7.62
N MET A 35 -10.83 15.26 -8.81
CA MET A 35 -10.51 13.83 -8.95
C MET A 35 -9.18 13.50 -8.28
N THR A 36 -8.18 14.38 -8.38
CA THR A 36 -6.89 14.23 -7.71
C THR A 36 -7.04 14.29 -6.19
N ASP A 37 -7.85 15.21 -5.66
CA ASP A 37 -8.16 15.30 -4.24
C ASP A 37 -8.79 13.98 -3.75
N TYR A 38 -9.74 13.42 -4.50
CA TYR A 38 -10.33 12.11 -4.19
C TYR A 38 -9.31 10.97 -4.21
N VAL A 39 -8.36 10.96 -5.15
CA VAL A 39 -7.26 9.99 -5.18
C VAL A 39 -6.41 10.08 -3.91
N ASN A 40 -6.10 11.29 -3.44
CA ASN A 40 -5.34 11.51 -2.20
C ASN A 40 -6.12 11.06 -0.95
N GLU A 41 -7.43 11.31 -0.91
CA GLU A 41 -8.31 10.87 0.19
C GLU A 41 -8.42 9.34 0.26
N THR A 42 -8.40 8.68 -0.89
CA THR A 42 -8.53 7.21 -1.00
C THR A 42 -7.19 6.47 -1.10
N MET A 43 -6.09 7.15 -0.74
CA MET A 43 -4.77 6.52 -0.75
C MET A 43 -4.77 5.26 0.15
N GLY A 44 -4.07 4.22 -0.30
CA GLY A 44 -4.06 2.91 0.39
C GLY A 44 -5.16 1.95 -0.06
N GLN A 45 -6.27 2.43 -0.64
CA GLN A 45 -7.36 1.59 -1.15
C GLN A 45 -6.99 0.88 -2.47
N ARG A 46 -7.81 -0.10 -2.86
CA ARG A 46 -7.69 -0.84 -4.12
C ARG A 46 -7.96 0.06 -5.32
N LYS A 47 -7.00 0.16 -6.24
CA LYS A 47 -7.00 1.16 -7.32
C LYS A 47 -8.18 1.04 -8.28
N ILE A 48 -8.62 -0.18 -8.60
CA ILE A 48 -9.81 -0.37 -9.44
C ILE A 48 -11.08 0.17 -8.78
N ASP A 49 -11.20 0.11 -7.45
CA ASP A 49 -12.38 0.63 -6.76
C ASP A 49 -12.41 2.16 -6.79
N VAL A 50 -11.24 2.80 -6.68
CA VAL A 50 -11.09 4.25 -6.87
C VAL A 50 -11.53 4.64 -8.28
N PHE A 51 -11.08 3.93 -9.32
CA PHE A 51 -11.52 4.19 -10.70
C PHE A 51 -13.01 3.94 -10.92
N ARG A 52 -13.61 2.92 -10.29
CA ARG A 52 -15.07 2.68 -10.37
C ARG A 52 -15.85 3.90 -9.89
N THR A 53 -15.43 4.52 -8.80
CA THR A 53 -16.05 5.74 -8.29
C THR A 53 -15.81 6.92 -9.25
N LEU A 54 -14.59 7.14 -9.71
CA LEU A 54 -14.24 8.22 -10.66
C LEU A 54 -14.97 8.09 -12.00
N CYS A 55 -15.27 6.87 -12.43
CA CYS A 55 -16.04 6.56 -13.63
C CYS A 55 -17.56 6.47 -13.39
N HIS A 56 -18.05 6.92 -12.22
CA HIS A 56 -19.49 6.89 -11.88
C HIS A 56 -20.14 5.53 -12.08
N GLY A 57 -19.44 4.43 -11.78
CA GLY A 57 -19.91 3.06 -11.91
C GLY A 57 -19.80 2.47 -13.33
N ASN A 58 -19.27 3.19 -14.30
CA ASN A 58 -19.00 2.63 -15.64
C ASN A 58 -17.81 1.65 -15.56
N GLN A 59 -18.14 0.37 -15.44
CA GLN A 59 -17.17 -0.70 -15.25
C GLN A 59 -16.13 -0.77 -16.39
N THR A 60 -16.57 -0.70 -17.64
CA THR A 60 -15.67 -0.78 -18.80
C THR A 60 -14.66 0.39 -18.84
N GLN A 61 -15.13 1.60 -18.52
CA GLN A 61 -14.25 2.77 -18.46
C GLN A 61 -13.28 2.68 -17.27
N ALA A 62 -13.75 2.21 -16.11
CA ALA A 62 -12.92 2.00 -14.93
C ALA A 62 -11.80 0.98 -15.18
N GLU A 63 -12.10 -0.12 -15.86
CA GLU A 63 -11.12 -1.15 -16.23
C GLU A 63 -10.07 -0.62 -17.21
N ARG A 64 -10.46 0.19 -18.21
CA ARG A 64 -9.52 0.82 -19.13
C ARG A 64 -8.61 1.81 -18.41
N ALA A 65 -9.20 2.70 -17.59
CA ALA A 65 -8.44 3.69 -16.82
C ALA A 65 -7.47 3.01 -15.83
N HIS A 66 -7.92 1.95 -15.16
CA HIS A 66 -7.06 1.15 -14.28
C HIS A 66 -5.94 0.46 -15.07
N GLY A 67 -6.21 -0.07 -16.25
CA GLY A 67 -5.18 -0.63 -17.12
C GLY A 67 -4.13 0.41 -17.53
N ARG A 68 -4.55 1.65 -17.87
CA ARG A 68 -3.65 2.77 -18.14
C ARG A 68 -2.81 3.15 -16.94
N PHE A 69 -3.43 3.24 -15.77
CA PHE A 69 -2.72 3.50 -14.51
C PHE A 69 -1.58 2.50 -14.27
N ILE A 70 -1.84 1.20 -14.47
CA ILE A 70 -0.83 0.15 -14.31
C ILE A 70 0.34 0.36 -15.28
N LEU A 71 0.06 0.69 -16.54
CA LEU A 71 1.09 0.97 -17.54
C LEU A 71 1.92 2.19 -17.16
N ASN A 72 1.26 3.30 -16.87
CA ASN A 72 1.92 4.56 -16.51
C ASN A 72 2.79 4.40 -15.26
N TYR A 73 2.26 3.77 -14.20
CA TYR A 73 3.04 3.55 -12.99
C TYR A 73 4.29 2.70 -13.24
N ASN A 74 4.16 1.60 -14.00
CA ASN A 74 5.32 0.77 -14.33
C ASN A 74 6.34 1.51 -15.20
N GLU A 75 5.89 2.37 -16.11
CA GLU A 75 6.79 3.22 -16.90
C GLU A 75 7.61 4.18 -16.00
N LEU A 76 6.97 4.81 -15.01
CA LEU A 76 7.67 5.65 -14.01
C LEU A 76 8.70 4.83 -13.21
N VAL A 77 8.36 3.59 -12.85
CA VAL A 77 9.28 2.68 -12.17
C VAL A 77 10.47 2.35 -13.06
N GLU A 78 10.26 2.03 -14.33
CA GLU A 78 11.30 1.72 -15.32
C GLU A 78 12.21 2.92 -15.61
N GLN A 79 11.68 4.14 -15.53
CA GLN A 79 12.45 5.40 -15.64
C GLN A 79 13.33 5.68 -14.41
N GLY A 80 13.29 4.82 -13.38
CA GLY A 80 14.12 4.93 -12.19
C GLY A 80 13.63 5.96 -11.16
N GLU A 81 12.37 6.35 -11.25
CA GLU A 81 11.78 7.31 -10.31
C GLU A 81 11.44 6.68 -8.95
N LEU A 82 11.22 5.34 -8.91
CA LEU A 82 10.95 4.61 -7.67
C LEU A 82 12.21 4.44 -6.83
N LYS A 83 12.12 4.81 -5.55
CA LYS A 83 13.21 4.64 -4.57
C LYS A 83 12.67 4.01 -3.29
N GLU A 84 13.55 3.37 -2.51
CA GLU A 84 13.20 2.98 -1.15
C GLU A 84 13.13 4.19 -0.22
N ILE A 85 12.31 4.09 0.82
CA ILE A 85 12.41 5.02 1.96
C ILE A 85 13.71 4.68 2.71
N PRO A 86 14.56 5.69 3.03
CA PRO A 86 15.85 5.44 3.66
C PRO A 86 15.75 4.56 4.91
N GLY A 87 16.54 3.50 4.95
CA GLY A 87 16.59 2.54 6.05
C GLY A 87 15.65 1.34 5.93
N THR A 88 14.87 1.23 4.85
CA THR A 88 13.99 0.07 4.61
C THR A 88 14.78 -1.24 4.48
N ASN A 89 15.87 -1.26 3.72
CA ASN A 89 16.70 -2.46 3.57
C ASN A 89 17.37 -2.86 4.87
N ASP A 90 17.78 -1.88 5.71
CA ASP A 90 18.34 -2.15 7.05
C ASP A 90 17.26 -2.71 7.99
N LEU A 91 16.04 -2.20 7.90
CA LEU A 91 14.88 -2.72 8.64
C LEU A 91 14.64 -4.19 8.28
N PHE A 92 14.51 -4.52 7.00
CA PHE A 92 14.27 -5.89 6.55
C PHE A 92 15.36 -6.84 7.03
N ARG A 93 16.63 -6.46 6.88
CA ARG A 93 17.77 -7.26 7.37
C ARG A 93 17.74 -7.46 8.89
N SER A 94 17.35 -6.45 9.65
CA SER A 94 17.25 -6.54 11.11
C SER A 94 16.12 -7.47 11.53
N LEU A 95 14.93 -7.35 10.94
CA LEU A 95 13.79 -8.20 11.19
C LEU A 95 14.11 -9.67 10.87
N ARG A 96 14.76 -9.95 9.74
CA ARG A 96 15.19 -11.31 9.38
C ARG A 96 16.19 -11.90 10.38
N LYS A 97 17.17 -11.12 10.85
CA LYS A 97 18.12 -11.56 11.89
C LYS A 97 17.41 -11.93 13.20
N MET A 98 16.31 -11.24 13.51
CA MET A 98 15.46 -11.51 14.68
C MET A 98 14.46 -12.67 14.45
N GLY A 99 14.41 -13.27 13.25
CA GLY A 99 13.46 -14.32 12.91
C GLY A 99 12.03 -13.83 12.70
N VAL A 100 11.82 -12.51 12.56
CA VAL A 100 10.52 -11.90 12.31
C VAL A 100 10.16 -12.07 10.83
N GLY A 101 8.96 -12.56 10.54
CA GLY A 101 8.44 -12.71 9.18
C GLY A 101 8.01 -11.37 8.59
N ILE A 102 8.29 -11.15 7.31
CA ILE A 102 8.02 -9.89 6.60
C ILE A 102 7.05 -10.14 5.45
N ALA A 103 5.87 -9.52 5.51
CA ALA A 103 4.90 -9.47 4.42
C ALA A 103 4.71 -8.05 3.91
N LEU A 104 4.72 -7.87 2.60
CA LEU A 104 4.29 -6.61 1.97
C LEU A 104 2.85 -6.75 1.47
N THR A 105 1.94 -5.94 1.99
CA THR A 105 0.56 -5.85 1.51
C THR A 105 0.33 -4.53 0.76
N SER A 106 -0.50 -4.53 -0.28
CA SER A 106 -0.69 -3.33 -1.10
C SER A 106 -2.08 -3.21 -1.71
N GLY A 107 -2.55 -1.97 -1.85
CA GLY A 107 -3.69 -1.62 -2.70
C GLY A 107 -3.38 -1.64 -4.21
N PHE A 108 -2.13 -1.91 -4.58
CA PHE A 108 -1.73 -2.14 -5.97
C PHE A 108 -2.06 -3.56 -6.43
N PRO A 109 -2.35 -3.76 -7.73
CA PRO A 109 -2.45 -5.10 -8.32
C PRO A 109 -1.08 -5.78 -8.38
N ARG A 110 -1.09 -7.10 -8.52
CA ARG A 110 0.10 -7.98 -8.53
C ARG A 110 1.20 -7.47 -9.46
N ARG A 111 0.83 -7.04 -10.66
CA ARG A 111 1.78 -6.54 -11.66
C ARG A 111 2.63 -5.36 -11.18
N ILE A 112 2.03 -4.42 -10.43
CA ILE A 112 2.77 -3.28 -9.85
C ILE A 112 3.59 -3.74 -8.65
N VAL A 113 3.04 -4.59 -7.78
CA VAL A 113 3.76 -5.11 -6.60
C VAL A 113 5.04 -5.84 -7.03
N ASP A 114 4.96 -6.68 -8.07
CA ASP A 114 6.12 -7.41 -8.60
C ASP A 114 7.17 -6.48 -9.22
N SER A 115 6.73 -5.43 -9.92
CA SER A 115 7.61 -4.40 -10.48
C SER A 115 8.37 -3.68 -9.36
N ILE A 116 7.69 -3.24 -8.31
CA ILE A 116 8.29 -2.58 -7.14
C ILE A 116 9.34 -3.50 -6.47
N ILE A 117 8.94 -4.73 -6.13
CA ILE A 117 9.81 -5.70 -5.45
C ILE A 117 11.05 -6.02 -6.29
N SER A 118 10.89 -6.14 -7.60
CA SER A 118 11.99 -6.43 -8.53
C SER A 118 12.95 -5.24 -8.63
N THR A 119 12.42 -4.04 -8.84
CA THR A 119 13.21 -2.81 -9.01
C THR A 119 14.00 -2.48 -7.75
N LEU A 120 13.39 -2.61 -6.57
CA LEU A 120 14.03 -2.36 -5.28
C LEU A 120 14.82 -3.58 -4.75
N GLN A 121 14.87 -4.68 -5.49
CA GLN A 121 15.63 -5.91 -5.19
C GLN A 121 15.23 -6.58 -3.86
N TRP A 122 13.95 -6.51 -3.46
CA TRP A 122 13.45 -7.00 -2.17
C TRP A 122 13.09 -8.50 -2.15
N ARG A 123 13.20 -9.22 -3.28
CA ARG A 123 12.80 -10.65 -3.37
C ARG A 123 13.45 -11.54 -2.32
N GLY A 124 14.70 -11.25 -1.94
CA GLY A 124 15.43 -11.99 -0.92
C GLY A 124 15.23 -11.50 0.51
N ASP A 125 14.63 -10.34 0.69
CA ASP A 125 14.51 -9.66 1.97
C ASP A 125 13.14 -9.83 2.64
N ILE A 126 12.11 -10.16 1.85
CA ILE A 126 10.74 -10.39 2.34
C ILE A 126 10.35 -11.87 2.18
N ASP A 127 9.43 -12.35 3.00
CA ASP A 127 8.94 -13.73 2.93
C ASP A 127 7.78 -13.86 1.94
N LEU A 128 6.90 -12.85 1.85
CA LEU A 128 5.76 -12.86 0.94
C LEU A 128 5.24 -11.44 0.64
N SER A 129 4.42 -11.35 -0.39
CA SER A 129 3.64 -10.15 -0.67
C SER A 129 2.20 -10.51 -1.06
N VAL A 130 1.24 -9.64 -0.74
CA VAL A 130 -0.18 -9.79 -1.10
C VAL A 130 -0.63 -8.53 -1.82
N ALA A 131 -1.12 -8.72 -3.05
CA ALA A 131 -1.63 -7.66 -3.91
C ALA A 131 -3.16 -7.55 -3.83
N SER A 132 -3.70 -6.41 -4.23
CA SER A 132 -5.12 -6.11 -4.08
C SER A 132 -6.05 -6.96 -4.96
N ASP A 133 -5.54 -7.50 -6.05
CA ASP A 133 -6.26 -8.40 -6.97
C ASP A 133 -6.24 -9.87 -6.52
N GLU A 134 -5.61 -10.18 -5.39
CA GLU A 134 -5.57 -11.51 -4.79
C GLU A 134 -6.58 -11.69 -3.64
N VAL A 135 -7.35 -10.66 -3.34
CA VAL A 135 -8.35 -10.65 -2.26
C VAL A 135 -9.69 -10.16 -2.77
N GLU A 136 -10.76 -10.53 -2.08
CA GLU A 136 -12.11 -10.11 -2.43
C GLU A 136 -12.31 -8.62 -2.17
N SER A 137 -11.92 -8.15 -0.98
CA SER A 137 -12.06 -6.75 -0.57
C SER A 137 -10.72 -6.10 -0.29
N GLY A 138 -10.50 -4.89 -0.86
CA GLY A 138 -9.35 -4.05 -0.55
C GLY A 138 -9.52 -3.31 0.78
N ARG A 139 -8.44 -2.67 1.25
CA ARG A 139 -8.51 -1.80 2.43
C ARG A 139 -9.62 -0.76 2.28
N PRO A 140 -10.34 -0.43 3.35
CA PRO A 140 -10.05 -0.71 4.77
C PRO A 140 -10.45 -2.10 5.27
N ALA A 141 -10.94 -3.02 4.41
CA ALA A 141 -11.20 -4.41 4.78
C ALA A 141 -9.90 -5.13 5.21
N PRO A 142 -9.99 -6.16 6.07
CA PRO A 142 -8.82 -6.84 6.63
C PRO A 142 -8.19 -7.87 5.69
N ASP A 143 -8.78 -8.12 4.52
CA ASP A 143 -8.51 -9.30 3.66
C ASP A 143 -7.02 -9.44 3.31
N LEU A 144 -6.34 -8.34 2.97
CA LEU A 144 -4.90 -8.35 2.67
C LEU A 144 -4.08 -8.83 3.87
N ASN A 145 -4.42 -8.35 5.07
CA ASN A 145 -3.74 -8.70 6.30
C ASN A 145 -4.03 -10.15 6.70
N LEU A 146 -5.30 -10.58 6.63
CA LEU A 146 -5.71 -11.95 6.95
C LEU A 146 -5.11 -12.96 5.97
N ARG A 147 -5.02 -12.62 4.68
CA ARG A 147 -4.35 -13.46 3.69
C ARG A 147 -2.86 -13.61 3.99
N ALA A 148 -2.17 -12.52 4.34
CA ALA A 148 -0.77 -12.59 4.76
C ALA A 148 -0.58 -13.47 5.99
N ILE A 149 -1.42 -13.32 7.02
CA ILE A 149 -1.41 -14.14 8.24
C ILE A 149 -1.62 -15.63 7.92
N SER A 150 -2.59 -15.92 7.04
CA SER A 150 -2.86 -17.30 6.58
C SER A 150 -1.65 -17.91 5.86
N HIS A 151 -1.02 -17.17 4.95
CA HIS A 151 0.18 -17.62 4.24
C HIS A 151 1.34 -17.90 5.22
N PHE A 152 1.57 -17.01 6.20
CA PHE A 152 2.59 -17.27 7.23
C PHE A 152 2.27 -18.48 8.08
N SER A 153 1.00 -18.71 8.41
CA SER A 153 0.59 -19.88 9.17
C SER A 153 0.94 -21.19 8.44
N ILE A 154 0.77 -21.19 7.11
CA ILE A 154 1.17 -22.31 6.24
C ILE A 154 2.70 -22.44 6.18
N LEU A 155 3.40 -21.35 5.88
CA LEU A 155 4.87 -21.34 5.74
C LEU A 155 5.58 -21.79 7.02
N ARG A 156 5.06 -21.38 8.18
CA ARG A 156 5.65 -21.72 9.50
C ARG A 156 5.10 -23.02 10.08
N GLN A 157 4.15 -23.67 9.41
CA GLN A 157 3.43 -24.87 9.90
C GLN A 157 2.89 -24.67 11.34
N LYS A 158 2.46 -23.44 11.62
CA LYS A 158 1.98 -23.01 12.94
C LYS A 158 0.96 -21.90 12.77
N GLN A 159 -0.13 -21.97 13.53
CA GLN A 159 -1.12 -20.88 13.54
C GLN A 159 -0.48 -19.57 14.02
N ILE A 160 -0.53 -18.56 13.17
CA ILE A 160 -0.16 -17.19 13.52
C ILE A 160 -1.43 -16.45 13.95
N LEU A 161 -1.45 -15.99 15.18
CA LEU A 161 -2.57 -15.22 15.73
C LEU A 161 -2.40 -13.73 15.40
N PRO A 162 -3.49 -12.97 15.19
CA PRO A 162 -3.41 -11.53 14.94
C PRO A 162 -2.61 -10.74 16.00
N ASN A 163 -2.67 -11.17 17.27
CA ASN A 163 -1.91 -10.56 18.36
C ASN A 163 -0.37 -10.68 18.20
N ASN A 164 0.10 -11.58 17.35
CA ASN A 164 1.52 -11.76 17.04
C ASN A 164 1.92 -11.07 15.74
N VAL A 165 1.05 -10.19 15.23
CA VAL A 165 1.26 -9.49 13.97
C VAL A 165 1.25 -7.98 14.23
N MET A 166 2.21 -7.29 13.65
CA MET A 166 2.28 -5.84 13.59
C MET A 166 1.91 -5.39 12.17
N ILE A 167 0.97 -4.46 12.07
CA ILE A 167 0.66 -3.77 10.82
C ILE A 167 1.42 -2.45 10.83
N VAL A 168 2.10 -2.15 9.74
CA VAL A 168 2.80 -0.87 9.54
C VAL A 168 2.31 -0.24 8.25
N GLY A 169 1.87 1.01 8.32
CA GLY A 169 1.33 1.73 7.17
C GLY A 169 1.31 3.24 7.37
N ASP A 170 1.07 3.96 6.30
CA ASP A 170 1.10 5.43 6.26
C ASP A 170 -0.27 6.06 5.98
N THR A 171 -1.33 5.23 5.85
CA THR A 171 -2.68 5.71 5.53
C THR A 171 -3.71 5.31 6.58
N GLU A 172 -4.81 6.05 6.63
CA GLU A 172 -6.01 5.69 7.41
C GLU A 172 -6.53 4.30 7.04
N SER A 173 -6.44 3.95 5.75
CA SER A 173 -6.88 2.64 5.24
C SER A 173 -6.05 1.50 5.82
N ASP A 174 -4.76 1.70 6.09
CA ASP A 174 -3.88 0.73 6.76
C ASP A 174 -4.31 0.55 8.21
N MET A 175 -4.54 1.65 8.92
CA MET A 175 -4.94 1.64 10.33
C MET A 175 -6.27 0.91 10.51
N LYS A 176 -7.29 1.28 9.72
CA LYS A 176 -8.61 0.63 9.75
C LYS A 176 -8.54 -0.86 9.40
N ALA A 177 -7.71 -1.24 8.40
CA ALA A 177 -7.51 -2.65 8.05
C ALA A 177 -6.79 -3.44 9.15
N GLY A 178 -5.89 -2.80 9.89
CA GLY A 178 -5.26 -3.39 11.08
C GLY A 178 -6.26 -3.64 12.22
N LEU A 179 -7.13 -2.66 12.50
CA LEU A 179 -8.22 -2.80 13.48
C LEU A 179 -9.18 -3.93 13.08
N ALA A 180 -9.61 -3.94 11.82
CA ALA A 180 -10.53 -4.96 11.31
C ALA A 180 -9.92 -6.38 11.31
N ALA A 181 -8.60 -6.50 11.19
CA ALA A 181 -7.86 -7.76 11.32
C ALA A 181 -7.59 -8.15 12.79
N HIS A 182 -8.01 -7.35 13.76
CA HIS A 182 -7.80 -7.56 15.20
C HIS A 182 -6.32 -7.68 15.59
N THR A 183 -5.42 -7.00 14.89
CA THR A 183 -4.00 -7.01 15.25
C THR A 183 -3.74 -6.10 16.47
N LYS A 184 -2.78 -6.53 17.32
CA LYS A 184 -2.45 -5.81 18.55
C LYS A 184 -1.65 -4.53 18.30
N PHE A 185 -0.72 -4.60 17.37
CA PHE A 185 0.16 -3.48 17.02
C PHE A 185 -0.22 -2.93 15.65
N ILE A 186 -0.71 -1.69 15.63
CA ILE A 186 -1.06 -0.96 14.43
C ILE A 186 -0.21 0.31 14.43
N VAL A 187 0.82 0.30 13.60
CA VAL A 187 1.84 1.35 13.59
C VAL A 187 1.64 2.24 12.38
N GLY A 188 1.42 3.52 12.65
CA GLY A 188 1.44 4.56 11.63
C GLY A 188 2.86 5.06 11.39
N VAL A 189 3.18 5.43 10.13
CA VAL A 189 4.43 6.12 9.78
C VAL A 189 4.13 7.40 9.01
N THR A 190 4.85 8.48 9.34
CA THR A 190 4.65 9.81 8.73
C THR A 190 5.46 10.02 7.44
N THR A 191 6.00 8.94 6.87
CA THR A 191 6.68 8.97 5.57
C THR A 191 5.75 9.10 4.37
N GLY A 192 4.43 8.91 4.58
CA GLY A 192 3.39 9.13 3.58
C GLY A 192 2.71 10.50 3.73
N LEU A 193 1.45 10.58 3.31
CA LEU A 193 0.69 11.84 3.26
C LEU A 193 0.01 12.21 4.59
N ARG A 194 -0.11 11.28 5.53
CA ARG A 194 -0.91 11.49 6.76
C ARG A 194 -0.06 11.98 7.90
N THR A 195 -0.63 12.88 8.67
CA THR A 195 -0.05 13.39 9.91
C THR A 195 -0.16 12.36 11.04
N ARG A 196 0.63 12.55 12.08
CA ARG A 196 0.58 11.76 13.32
C ARG A 196 -0.83 11.71 13.91
N ASP A 197 -1.48 12.84 14.01
CA ASP A 197 -2.82 12.96 14.62
C ASP A 197 -3.89 12.24 13.78
N GLU A 198 -3.82 12.33 12.45
CA GLU A 198 -4.73 11.59 11.57
C GLU A 198 -4.56 10.08 11.72
N LEU A 199 -3.32 9.58 11.79
CA LEU A 199 -3.04 8.16 11.98
C LEU A 199 -3.54 7.66 13.34
N LEU A 200 -3.31 8.42 14.42
CA LEU A 200 -3.81 8.10 15.76
C LEU A 200 -5.35 8.11 15.80
N ALA A 201 -5.99 9.11 15.22
CA ALA A 201 -7.44 9.21 15.16
C ALA A 201 -8.09 8.05 14.38
N ASN A 202 -7.36 7.41 13.49
CA ASN A 202 -7.82 6.27 12.69
C ASN A 202 -7.38 4.90 13.26
N GLY A 203 -6.82 4.85 14.47
CA GLY A 203 -6.59 3.61 15.21
C GLY A 203 -5.15 3.12 15.26
N ALA A 204 -4.17 3.96 14.89
CA ALA A 204 -2.78 3.64 15.16
C ALA A 204 -2.55 3.52 16.68
N THR A 205 -1.90 2.45 17.12
CA THR A 205 -1.47 2.27 18.51
C THR A 205 -0.16 3.01 18.79
N HIS A 206 0.66 3.18 17.77
CA HIS A 206 1.93 3.89 17.77
C HIS A 206 2.10 4.65 16.45
N VAL A 207 2.81 5.78 16.48
CA VAL A 207 3.17 6.49 15.26
C VAL A 207 4.64 6.90 15.34
N PHE A 208 5.39 6.56 14.29
CA PHE A 208 6.80 6.87 14.12
C PHE A 208 7.05 7.73 12.87
N ASP A 209 8.23 8.30 12.78
CA ASP A 209 8.63 9.09 11.61
C ASP A 209 9.03 8.18 10.44
N SER A 210 9.44 6.93 10.71
CA SER A 210 9.76 5.94 9.68
C SER A 210 9.48 4.51 10.16
N ALA A 211 9.29 3.58 9.21
CA ALA A 211 9.10 2.17 9.51
C ALA A 211 10.29 1.53 10.25
N ARG A 212 11.51 2.09 10.11
CA ARG A 212 12.70 1.59 10.80
C ARG A 212 12.57 1.63 12.32
N GLU A 213 11.81 2.59 12.84
CA GLU A 213 11.67 2.80 14.30
C GLU A 213 10.85 1.71 15.00
N ILE A 214 10.13 0.85 14.23
CA ILE A 214 9.43 -0.31 14.83
C ILE A 214 10.38 -1.27 15.55
N LEU A 215 11.67 -1.24 15.22
CA LEU A 215 12.69 -2.05 15.92
C LEU A 215 12.77 -1.73 17.41
N THR A 216 12.28 -0.58 17.85
CA THR A 216 12.19 -0.21 19.27
C THR A 216 11.04 -0.89 20.02
N LEU A 217 10.11 -1.54 19.30
CA LEU A 217 8.98 -2.27 19.86
C LEU A 217 9.21 -3.78 19.95
N LEU A 218 10.30 -4.28 19.38
CA LEU A 218 10.67 -5.71 19.30
C LEU A 218 11.76 -6.08 20.27
#